data_3f9c68002871e563203447ff738f180b
#
_entry.id   3f9c68002871e563203447ff738f180b
#
_cell.length_a   1.000
_cell.length_b   1.000
_cell.length_c   1.000
_cell.angle_alpha   90.00
_cell.angle_beta   90.00
_cell.angle_gamma   90.00
#
_symmetry.space_group_name_H-M   'P 1'
#
loop_
_entity.id
_entity.type
_entity.pdbx_description
1 polymer ?
#
loop_
_entity_poly.entity_id
_entity_poly.type
_entity_poly.pdbx_seq_one_letter_code
_entity_poly.pdbx_strand_id
1 'polypeptide(L)'
;MKKMIAAALAFIIFVSVMLFSFSAQAAIYTPDVDIYAEAYMLINLDDSEHLVVAQKNQNKKMYPAALTNMVTAMVTLENVKNLSEQATMSQQAYNILIGSNATTVELRPGDVITVEELLYLSLLVSACDAAEILAEHVGGTRENFIVMMNDYVTSLGCESTHFTNPEGLHDENQYTTAEDMAKITLAAMKNDTFMKIATTKQHRYNGVLYNHTNVMLLPGYYSYYYEYAEGIKTGATSEAGYCVITKASRDGYNYLAIVLGSPLLDYNKDGFDERCSFIDAANLFRWAFNTLKFSTVFDDGEMVTEVRVENGRDMDTVQLVADKKVTSIVMQSFDKSTVIIECIDKPESISAPVKKGDPVCKAKVIFGDEVIAEVDLVAAQDVELSTLLKIINGVKHFFSLTVVKIVLLLLILFVIVYIVLVVNTVKKGKKRKQARDEAYQNRENYDGYRGDPFDDLPPPEPPKWG
;
A
#
# COMPACT_ATOMS: atom_id res chain seq x y z
N MET A 1 19.92 -28.76 11.43
CA MET A 1 18.57 -28.78 10.87
C MET A 1 17.59 -27.84 11.58
N LYS A 2 17.26 -27.98 12.88
CA LYS A 2 16.31 -27.08 13.57
C LYS A 2 16.64 -25.58 13.50
N LYS A 3 17.93 -25.19 13.62
CA LYS A 3 18.36 -23.78 13.50
C LYS A 3 18.28 -23.23 12.06
N MET A 4 18.47 -24.08 11.04
CA MET A 4 18.32 -23.68 9.64
C MET A 4 16.83 -23.52 9.25
N ILE A 5 15.95 -24.37 9.79
CA ILE A 5 14.51 -24.27 9.56
C ILE A 5 13.96 -23.00 10.25
N ALA A 6 14.42 -22.67 11.46
CA ALA A 6 14.03 -21.45 12.14
C ALA A 6 14.53 -20.18 11.41
N ALA A 7 15.74 -20.20 10.84
CA ALA A 7 16.27 -19.11 10.03
C ALA A 7 15.53 -18.96 8.70
N ALA A 8 15.14 -20.07 8.06
CA ALA A 8 14.35 -20.05 6.83
C ALA A 8 12.91 -19.57 7.08
N LEU A 9 12.27 -19.98 8.18
CA LEU A 9 10.95 -19.45 8.60
C LEU A 9 11.02 -17.95 8.94
N ALA A 10 12.04 -17.51 9.67
CA ALA A 10 12.24 -16.10 9.96
C ALA A 10 12.49 -15.26 8.69
N PHE A 11 13.21 -15.81 7.71
CA PHE A 11 13.43 -15.15 6.41
C PHE A 11 12.14 -15.10 5.57
N ILE A 12 11.32 -16.16 5.57
CA ILE A 12 10.02 -16.16 4.87
C ILE A 12 9.04 -15.18 5.53
N ILE A 13 9.01 -15.09 6.86
CA ILE A 13 8.20 -14.09 7.58
C ILE A 13 8.72 -12.68 7.30
N PHE A 14 10.04 -12.46 7.26
CA PHE A 14 10.64 -11.18 6.93
C PHE A 14 10.35 -10.75 5.48
N VAL A 15 10.39 -11.67 4.52
CA VAL A 15 10.05 -11.41 3.10
C VAL A 15 8.54 -11.17 2.92
N SER A 16 7.67 -11.84 3.68
CA SER A 16 6.21 -11.59 3.61
C SER A 16 5.79 -10.25 4.24
N VAL A 17 6.56 -9.73 5.20
CA VAL A 17 6.33 -8.38 5.78
C VAL A 17 6.82 -7.26 4.84
N MET A 18 7.78 -7.54 3.95
CA MET A 18 8.28 -6.57 2.96
C MET A 18 7.36 -6.32 1.76
N LEU A 19 6.24 -7.05 1.61
CA LEU A 19 5.36 -6.96 0.44
C LEU A 19 4.09 -6.12 0.66
N PHE A 20 3.91 -5.53 1.83
CA PHE A 20 2.87 -4.51 2.02
C PHE A 20 3.50 -3.11 1.89
N SER A 21 3.80 -2.73 0.65
CA SER A 21 3.92 -1.32 0.31
C SER A 21 2.50 -0.74 0.37
N PHE A 22 2.15 -0.06 1.43
CA PHE A 22 0.96 0.76 1.44
C PHE A 22 1.22 1.92 0.47
N SER A 23 0.55 1.89 -0.68
CA SER A 23 0.45 3.05 -1.56
C SER A 23 -0.20 4.18 -0.77
N ALA A 24 0.35 5.37 -0.87
CA ALA A 24 -0.32 6.58 -0.41
C ALA A 24 -1.65 6.69 -1.15
N GLN A 25 -2.76 6.61 -0.43
CA GLN A 25 -4.09 6.77 -1.01
C GLN A 25 -4.49 8.24 -0.84
N ALA A 26 -4.81 8.92 -1.96
CA ALA A 26 -5.36 10.28 -1.86
C ALA A 26 -6.77 10.22 -1.29
N ALA A 27 -7.17 11.27 -0.61
CA ALA A 27 -8.58 11.46 -0.28
C ALA A 27 -9.42 11.48 -1.56
N ILE A 28 -10.45 10.66 -1.63
CA ILE A 28 -11.38 10.62 -2.76
C ILE A 28 -12.44 11.68 -2.52
N TYR A 29 -12.54 12.62 -3.46
CA TYR A 29 -13.49 13.73 -3.36
C TYR A 29 -14.74 13.47 -4.20
N THR A 30 -15.86 14.02 -3.77
CA THR A 30 -17.07 14.11 -4.59
C THR A 30 -17.04 15.47 -5.29
N PRO A 31 -16.93 15.53 -6.63
CA PRO A 31 -17.02 16.80 -7.35
C PRO A 31 -18.39 17.47 -7.15
N ASP A 32 -18.38 18.78 -6.89
CA ASP A 32 -19.58 19.62 -6.76
C ASP A 32 -20.09 20.14 -8.10
N VAL A 33 -19.95 19.33 -9.13
CA VAL A 33 -20.38 19.61 -10.51
C VAL A 33 -21.22 18.46 -11.05
N ASP A 34 -22.10 18.76 -12.00
CA ASP A 34 -22.92 17.74 -12.65
C ASP A 34 -22.07 16.85 -13.53
N ILE A 35 -22.13 15.54 -13.28
CA ILE A 35 -21.50 14.48 -14.08
C ILE A 35 -22.57 13.45 -14.43
N TYR A 36 -22.85 13.35 -15.72
CA TYR A 36 -23.89 12.49 -16.28
C TYR A 36 -23.44 11.05 -16.50
N ALA A 37 -22.13 10.81 -16.56
CA ALA A 37 -21.56 9.48 -16.77
C ALA A 37 -22.06 8.46 -15.74
N GLU A 38 -22.25 7.22 -16.19
CA GLU A 38 -22.57 6.10 -15.30
C GLU A 38 -21.39 5.71 -14.41
N ALA A 39 -20.18 5.70 -14.97
CA ALA A 39 -18.96 5.44 -14.23
C ALA A 39 -17.86 6.41 -14.66
N TYR A 40 -17.04 6.85 -13.71
CA TYR A 40 -15.87 7.66 -14.02
C TYR A 40 -14.75 7.48 -12.98
N MET A 41 -13.54 7.81 -13.39
CA MET A 41 -12.39 8.03 -12.54
C MET A 41 -11.65 9.29 -13.00
N LEU A 42 -11.20 10.09 -12.04
CA LEU A 42 -10.29 11.20 -12.27
C LEU A 42 -9.01 10.93 -11.48
N ILE A 43 -7.89 10.89 -12.18
CA ILE A 43 -6.59 10.47 -11.64
C ILE A 43 -5.61 11.62 -11.81
N ASN A 44 -4.90 12.00 -10.76
CA ASN A 44 -3.75 12.89 -10.86
C ASN A 44 -2.54 12.11 -11.34
N LEU A 45 -1.78 12.70 -12.28
CA LEU A 45 -0.62 12.07 -12.92
C LEU A 45 0.73 12.63 -12.44
N ASP A 46 0.72 13.60 -11.52
CA ASP A 46 1.95 14.30 -11.08
C ASP A 46 2.68 13.54 -9.99
N ASP A 47 1.97 12.64 -9.30
CA ASP A 47 2.55 11.71 -8.33
C ASP A 47 2.85 10.36 -8.98
N SER A 48 3.93 9.70 -8.56
CA SER A 48 4.30 8.35 -9.02
C SER A 48 3.24 7.30 -8.73
N GLU A 49 2.41 7.52 -7.72
CA GLU A 49 1.33 6.62 -7.30
C GLU A 49 0.05 6.80 -8.12
N HIS A 50 -0.04 7.85 -8.96
CA HIS A 50 -1.22 8.16 -9.79
C HIS A 50 -2.51 8.21 -8.96
N LEU A 51 -2.59 9.16 -8.03
CA LEU A 51 -3.66 9.27 -7.04
C LEU A 51 -5.04 9.47 -7.68
N VAL A 52 -5.98 8.59 -7.32
CA VAL A 52 -7.40 8.77 -7.69
C VAL A 52 -7.99 9.88 -6.83
N VAL A 53 -8.45 10.97 -7.46
CA VAL A 53 -8.98 12.15 -6.76
C VAL A 53 -10.51 12.22 -6.77
N ALA A 54 -11.16 11.58 -7.75
CA ALA A 54 -12.61 11.41 -7.78
C ALA A 54 -13.00 10.16 -8.55
N GLN A 55 -14.06 9.49 -8.13
CA GLN A 55 -14.57 8.30 -8.81
C GLN A 55 -16.05 8.07 -8.53
N LYS A 56 -16.70 7.34 -9.42
CA LYS A 56 -18.09 6.87 -9.30
C LYS A 56 -18.21 5.54 -10.02
N ASN A 57 -18.75 4.52 -9.35
CA ASN A 57 -19.03 3.21 -9.94
C ASN A 57 -17.82 2.59 -10.69
N GLN A 58 -16.59 2.84 -10.20
CA GLN A 58 -15.35 2.49 -10.89
C GLN A 58 -15.22 1.00 -11.24
N ASN A 59 -15.90 0.14 -10.47
CA ASN A 59 -15.90 -1.32 -10.65
C ASN A 59 -17.16 -1.84 -11.37
N LYS A 60 -18.05 -0.95 -11.82
CA LYS A 60 -19.23 -1.34 -12.59
C LYS A 60 -18.78 -1.85 -13.96
N LYS A 61 -19.26 -3.04 -14.35
CA LYS A 61 -19.04 -3.56 -15.70
C LYS A 61 -19.80 -2.71 -16.71
N MET A 62 -19.07 -2.22 -17.71
CA MET A 62 -19.54 -1.37 -18.79
C MET A 62 -19.05 -1.94 -20.11
N TYR A 63 -19.69 -1.58 -21.21
CA TYR A 63 -19.21 -1.91 -22.54
C TYR A 63 -18.14 -0.90 -22.97
N PRO A 64 -16.96 -1.38 -23.44
CA PRO A 64 -15.84 -0.49 -23.79
C PRO A 64 -16.06 0.28 -25.09
N ALA A 65 -16.90 -0.21 -26.00
CA ALA A 65 -16.99 0.30 -27.36
C ALA A 65 -15.57 0.44 -27.98
N ALA A 66 -15.32 1.43 -28.80
CA ALA A 66 -14.02 1.63 -29.45
C ALA A 66 -12.86 2.04 -28.52
N LEU A 67 -13.05 2.12 -27.18
CA LEU A 67 -11.92 2.13 -26.22
C LEU A 67 -11.09 0.85 -26.34
N THR A 68 -11.68 -0.24 -26.83
CA THR A 68 -11.03 -1.51 -27.17
C THR A 68 -9.79 -1.30 -28.05
N ASN A 69 -9.82 -0.35 -28.97
CA ASN A 69 -8.71 -0.06 -29.89
C ASN A 69 -7.42 0.35 -29.17
N MET A 70 -7.50 0.80 -27.91
CA MET A 70 -6.30 1.06 -27.11
C MET A 70 -5.53 -0.23 -26.83
N VAL A 71 -6.25 -1.31 -26.49
CA VAL A 71 -5.64 -2.62 -26.25
C VAL A 71 -5.14 -3.23 -27.55
N THR A 72 -5.91 -3.11 -28.64
CA THR A 72 -5.47 -3.52 -29.99
C THR A 72 -4.17 -2.83 -30.38
N ALA A 73 -4.07 -1.52 -30.14
CA ALA A 73 -2.84 -0.77 -30.43
C ALA A 73 -1.68 -1.21 -29.55
N MET A 74 -1.89 -1.44 -28.24
CA MET A 74 -0.83 -1.84 -27.33
C MET A 74 -0.32 -3.25 -27.65
N VAL A 75 -1.19 -4.22 -27.86
CA VAL A 75 -0.80 -5.57 -28.29
C VAL A 75 -0.01 -5.51 -29.60
N THR A 76 -0.42 -4.66 -30.55
CA THR A 76 0.32 -4.45 -31.80
C THR A 76 1.72 -3.89 -31.52
N LEU A 77 1.84 -2.82 -30.71
CA LEU A 77 3.11 -2.15 -30.41
C LEU A 77 4.09 -3.04 -29.62
N GLU A 78 3.60 -3.97 -28.83
CA GLU A 78 4.45 -4.94 -28.12
C GLU A 78 5.01 -6.02 -29.05
N ASN A 79 4.28 -6.40 -30.09
CA ASN A 79 4.63 -7.52 -30.97
C ASN A 79 5.29 -7.08 -32.29
N VAL A 80 5.03 -5.86 -32.78
CA VAL A 80 5.61 -5.33 -34.01
C VAL A 80 6.72 -4.34 -33.71
N LYS A 81 7.96 -4.69 -34.06
CA LYS A 81 9.14 -3.82 -33.87
C LYS A 81 9.30 -2.77 -34.95
N ASN A 82 8.94 -3.10 -36.19
CA ASN A 82 9.09 -2.25 -37.35
C ASN A 82 7.70 -1.81 -37.86
N LEU A 83 7.26 -0.65 -37.46
CA LEU A 83 5.94 -0.12 -37.86
C LEU A 83 5.79 0.17 -39.36
N SER A 84 6.89 0.14 -40.12
CA SER A 84 6.82 0.22 -41.59
C SER A 84 6.48 -1.13 -42.27
N GLU A 85 6.31 -2.22 -41.46
CA GLU A 85 5.80 -3.48 -41.99
C GLU A 85 4.43 -3.28 -42.65
N GLN A 86 4.21 -4.03 -43.71
CA GLN A 86 2.98 -3.96 -44.47
C GLN A 86 2.03 -5.09 -44.08
N ALA A 87 0.80 -4.73 -43.76
CA ALA A 87 -0.30 -5.64 -43.52
C ALA A 87 -1.32 -5.52 -44.65
N THR A 88 -2.02 -6.60 -44.93
CA THR A 88 -2.96 -6.68 -46.05
C THR A 88 -4.37 -6.96 -45.55
N MET A 89 -5.36 -6.22 -46.05
CA MET A 89 -6.77 -6.49 -45.81
C MET A 89 -7.16 -7.84 -46.40
N SER A 90 -7.51 -8.77 -45.57
CA SER A 90 -8.00 -10.09 -46.01
C SER A 90 -9.48 -10.03 -46.41
N GLN A 91 -9.92 -11.02 -47.18
CA GLN A 91 -11.34 -11.19 -47.46
C GLN A 91 -12.13 -11.55 -46.20
N GLN A 92 -11.52 -12.25 -45.26
CA GLN A 92 -12.15 -12.62 -43.99
C GLN A 92 -12.40 -11.40 -43.12
N ALA A 93 -11.38 -10.58 -42.84
CA ALA A 93 -11.50 -9.33 -42.10
C ALA A 93 -12.55 -8.38 -42.73
N TYR A 94 -12.55 -8.28 -44.04
CA TYR A 94 -13.56 -7.49 -44.75
C TYR A 94 -14.98 -8.03 -44.54
N ASN A 95 -15.20 -9.34 -44.65
CA ASN A 95 -16.51 -9.96 -44.54
C ASN A 95 -17.12 -9.83 -43.13
N ILE A 96 -16.29 -9.82 -42.07
CA ILE A 96 -16.73 -9.63 -40.67
C ILE A 96 -17.46 -8.29 -40.49
N LEU A 97 -17.03 -7.27 -41.23
CA LEU A 97 -17.56 -5.91 -41.10
C LEU A 97 -18.78 -5.65 -42.01
N ILE A 98 -19.06 -6.53 -42.97
CA ILE A 98 -20.21 -6.37 -43.86
C ILE A 98 -21.53 -6.43 -43.10
N GLY A 99 -22.34 -5.39 -43.21
CA GLY A 99 -23.66 -5.31 -42.56
C GLY A 99 -23.61 -4.95 -41.09
N SER A 100 -22.42 -4.71 -40.52
CA SER A 100 -22.27 -4.14 -39.21
C SER A 100 -22.37 -2.60 -39.25
N ASN A 101 -22.57 -1.97 -38.08
CA ASN A 101 -22.51 -0.51 -37.94
C ASN A 101 -21.07 -0.01 -37.70
N ALA A 102 -20.08 -0.72 -38.28
CA ALA A 102 -18.67 -0.43 -38.09
C ALA A 102 -18.27 0.90 -38.75
N THR A 103 -17.53 1.72 -38.04
CA THR A 103 -16.81 2.84 -38.64
C THR A 103 -15.62 2.28 -39.41
N THR A 104 -15.49 2.61 -40.69
CA THR A 104 -14.39 2.16 -41.57
C THR A 104 -13.79 3.33 -42.34
N VAL A 105 -12.59 3.15 -42.84
CA VAL A 105 -11.94 4.04 -43.82
C VAL A 105 -12.00 3.44 -45.23
N GLU A 106 -12.90 2.48 -45.43
CA GLU A 106 -13.24 1.82 -46.69
C GLU A 106 -12.10 0.98 -47.32
N LEU A 107 -11.27 0.34 -46.45
CA LEU A 107 -10.26 -0.59 -46.91
C LEU A 107 -10.89 -1.82 -47.59
N ARG A 108 -10.29 -2.28 -48.68
CA ARG A 108 -10.78 -3.37 -49.51
C ARG A 108 -9.83 -4.57 -49.44
N PRO A 109 -10.33 -5.79 -49.66
CA PRO A 109 -9.48 -6.97 -49.78
C PRO A 109 -8.37 -6.77 -50.81
N GLY A 110 -7.13 -7.00 -50.37
CA GLY A 110 -5.92 -6.79 -51.13
C GLY A 110 -5.25 -5.42 -50.96
N ASP A 111 -5.87 -4.47 -50.24
CA ASP A 111 -5.20 -3.22 -49.85
C ASP A 111 -4.04 -3.51 -48.90
N VAL A 112 -2.91 -2.85 -49.16
CA VAL A 112 -1.67 -3.03 -48.40
C VAL A 112 -1.33 -1.73 -47.66
N ILE A 113 -1.24 -1.78 -46.36
CA ILE A 113 -1.10 -0.61 -45.48
C ILE A 113 0.01 -0.88 -44.47
N THR A 114 0.75 0.14 -44.06
CA THR A 114 1.75 -0.02 -42.96
C THR A 114 1.07 -0.13 -41.59
N VAL A 115 1.70 -0.85 -40.68
CA VAL A 115 1.21 -0.97 -39.30
C VAL A 115 1.08 0.40 -38.64
N GLU A 116 2.03 1.34 -38.86
CA GLU A 116 1.93 2.71 -38.36
C GLU A 116 0.64 3.40 -38.83
N GLU A 117 0.32 3.29 -40.10
CA GLU A 117 -0.89 3.90 -40.68
C GLU A 117 -2.16 3.28 -40.09
N LEU A 118 -2.20 1.95 -39.95
CA LEU A 118 -3.33 1.25 -39.32
C LEU A 118 -3.53 1.66 -37.86
N LEU A 119 -2.46 1.88 -37.10
CA LEU A 119 -2.54 2.41 -35.74
C LEU A 119 -3.13 3.81 -35.70
N TYR A 120 -2.74 4.71 -36.63
CA TYR A 120 -3.37 6.03 -36.75
C TYR A 120 -4.87 5.92 -37.06
N LEU A 121 -5.26 5.11 -38.01
CA LEU A 121 -6.66 4.94 -38.39
C LEU A 121 -7.50 4.31 -37.29
N SER A 122 -6.96 3.31 -36.58
CA SER A 122 -7.65 2.67 -35.46
C SER A 122 -7.81 3.60 -34.25
N LEU A 123 -6.77 4.35 -33.86
CA LEU A 123 -6.81 5.20 -32.65
C LEU A 123 -7.54 6.52 -32.88
N LEU A 124 -7.29 7.22 -34.03
CA LEU A 124 -7.89 8.54 -34.27
C LEU A 124 -9.36 8.47 -34.64
N VAL A 125 -9.69 7.62 -35.64
CA VAL A 125 -11.04 7.57 -36.18
C VAL A 125 -11.83 6.33 -35.80
N SER A 126 -11.23 5.44 -35.00
CA SER A 126 -11.84 4.18 -34.58
C SER A 126 -12.19 3.27 -35.77
N ALA A 127 -11.30 3.22 -36.79
CA ALA A 127 -11.51 2.43 -37.98
C ALA A 127 -11.46 0.93 -37.66
N CYS A 128 -12.61 0.26 -37.76
CA CYS A 128 -12.75 -1.17 -37.46
C CYS A 128 -12.00 -2.04 -38.48
N ASP A 129 -11.96 -1.63 -39.75
CA ASP A 129 -11.17 -2.30 -40.77
C ASP A 129 -9.67 -2.26 -40.49
N ALA A 130 -9.14 -1.15 -39.97
CA ALA A 130 -7.77 -1.07 -39.53
C ALA A 130 -7.48 -1.99 -38.32
N ALA A 131 -8.40 -2.06 -37.36
CA ALA A 131 -8.25 -2.92 -36.19
C ALA A 131 -8.26 -4.42 -36.57
N GLU A 132 -9.13 -4.83 -37.49
CA GLU A 132 -9.18 -6.23 -37.97
C GLU A 132 -7.90 -6.61 -38.72
N ILE A 133 -7.35 -5.71 -39.56
CA ILE A 133 -6.07 -5.96 -40.25
C ILE A 133 -4.93 -6.12 -39.24
N LEU A 134 -4.86 -5.26 -38.22
CA LEU A 134 -3.87 -5.36 -37.15
C LEU A 134 -3.99 -6.69 -36.43
N ALA A 135 -5.22 -7.10 -36.12
CA ALA A 135 -5.47 -8.37 -35.42
C ALA A 135 -5.00 -9.59 -36.23
N GLU A 136 -5.33 -9.67 -37.52
CA GLU A 136 -4.85 -10.77 -38.35
C GLU A 136 -3.34 -10.72 -38.57
N HIS A 137 -2.76 -9.54 -38.78
CA HIS A 137 -1.32 -9.37 -39.00
C HIS A 137 -0.49 -9.81 -37.80
N VAL A 138 -0.89 -9.40 -36.59
CA VAL A 138 -0.15 -9.66 -35.35
C VAL A 138 -0.45 -11.04 -34.80
N GLY A 139 -1.72 -11.41 -34.74
CA GLY A 139 -2.17 -12.68 -34.21
C GLY A 139 -1.99 -13.87 -35.15
N GLY A 140 -1.80 -13.61 -36.44
CA GLY A 140 -1.91 -14.65 -37.49
C GLY A 140 -3.35 -15.07 -37.76
N THR A 141 -4.20 -15.02 -36.74
CA THR A 141 -5.67 -15.13 -36.83
C THR A 141 -6.32 -14.14 -35.87
N ARG A 142 -7.54 -13.74 -36.18
CA ARG A 142 -8.35 -12.86 -35.30
C ARG A 142 -8.53 -13.47 -33.90
N GLU A 143 -8.85 -14.75 -33.86
CA GLU A 143 -9.08 -15.49 -32.59
C GLU A 143 -7.82 -15.48 -31.70
N ASN A 144 -6.65 -15.71 -32.27
CA ASN A 144 -5.39 -15.68 -31.52
C ASN A 144 -5.08 -14.29 -31.02
N PHE A 145 -5.38 -13.24 -31.82
CA PHE A 145 -5.20 -11.86 -31.37
C PHE A 145 -6.10 -11.51 -30.18
N ILE A 146 -7.36 -11.98 -30.18
CA ILE A 146 -8.28 -11.81 -29.05
C ILE A 146 -7.73 -12.48 -27.79
N VAL A 147 -7.11 -13.66 -27.91
CA VAL A 147 -6.40 -14.28 -26.77
C VAL A 147 -5.27 -13.37 -26.28
N MET A 148 -4.44 -12.85 -27.19
CA MET A 148 -3.35 -11.92 -26.82
C MET A 148 -3.89 -10.65 -26.14
N MET A 149 -5.04 -10.09 -26.57
CA MET A 149 -5.67 -8.94 -25.91
C MET A 149 -6.06 -9.27 -24.46
N ASN A 150 -6.68 -10.42 -24.22
CA ASN A 150 -7.10 -10.84 -22.89
C ASN A 150 -5.90 -11.19 -22.00
N ASP A 151 -4.86 -11.81 -22.54
CA ASP A 151 -3.60 -12.06 -21.82
C ASP A 151 -2.91 -10.73 -21.42
N TYR A 152 -2.88 -9.75 -22.34
CA TYR A 152 -2.33 -8.43 -22.08
C TYR A 152 -3.02 -7.74 -20.91
N VAL A 153 -4.35 -7.64 -20.91
CA VAL A 153 -5.07 -6.95 -19.83
C VAL A 153 -5.01 -7.74 -18.51
N THR A 154 -4.96 -9.07 -18.58
CA THR A 154 -4.71 -9.90 -17.39
C THR A 154 -3.34 -9.61 -16.78
N SER A 155 -2.30 -9.42 -17.61
CA SER A 155 -0.95 -9.06 -17.17
C SER A 155 -0.88 -7.71 -16.46
N LEU A 156 -1.82 -6.79 -16.77
CA LEU A 156 -1.98 -5.50 -16.11
C LEU A 156 -2.79 -5.56 -14.81
N GLY A 157 -3.27 -6.75 -14.41
CA GLY A 157 -4.13 -6.92 -13.25
C GLY A 157 -5.57 -6.44 -13.45
N CYS A 158 -6.08 -6.50 -14.69
CA CYS A 158 -7.47 -6.21 -15.00
C CYS A 158 -8.32 -7.46 -14.73
N GLU A 159 -9.08 -7.45 -13.64
CA GLU A 159 -9.88 -8.61 -13.21
C GLU A 159 -11.32 -8.60 -13.74
N SER A 160 -11.76 -7.45 -14.24
CA SER A 160 -13.14 -7.21 -14.67
C SER A 160 -13.22 -6.72 -16.12
N THR A 161 -12.30 -7.18 -16.97
CA THR A 161 -12.24 -6.83 -18.40
C THR A 161 -12.12 -8.09 -19.24
N HIS A 162 -12.91 -8.15 -20.32
CA HIS A 162 -12.86 -9.21 -21.32
C HIS A 162 -13.18 -8.68 -22.72
N PHE A 163 -12.34 -9.02 -23.69
CA PHE A 163 -12.52 -8.65 -25.08
C PHE A 163 -12.90 -9.85 -25.94
N THR A 164 -13.82 -9.65 -26.88
CA THR A 164 -14.31 -10.65 -27.84
C THR A 164 -14.01 -10.23 -29.28
N ASN A 165 -13.60 -8.99 -29.49
CA ASN A 165 -13.22 -8.45 -30.80
C ASN A 165 -12.17 -7.35 -30.65
N PRO A 166 -11.38 -7.05 -31.71
CA PRO A 166 -10.32 -6.05 -31.65
C PRO A 166 -10.79 -4.60 -31.90
N GLU A 167 -11.99 -4.40 -32.42
CA GLU A 167 -12.48 -3.11 -32.91
C GLU A 167 -13.46 -2.42 -31.93
N GLY A 168 -14.06 -3.18 -31.02
CA GLY A 168 -15.00 -2.63 -30.04
C GLY A 168 -16.45 -2.58 -30.51
N LEU A 169 -16.84 -3.37 -31.52
CA LEU A 169 -18.24 -3.60 -31.81
C LEU A 169 -18.93 -4.29 -30.63
N HIS A 170 -20.23 -4.02 -30.47
CA HIS A 170 -20.96 -4.55 -29.33
C HIS A 170 -21.02 -6.09 -29.32
N ASP A 171 -20.71 -6.65 -28.18
CA ASP A 171 -20.90 -8.06 -27.81
C ASP A 171 -21.22 -8.12 -26.32
N GLU A 172 -22.24 -8.92 -25.94
CA GLU A 172 -22.68 -9.04 -24.54
C GLU A 172 -21.58 -9.56 -23.60
N ASN A 173 -20.61 -10.30 -24.13
CA ASN A 173 -19.49 -10.85 -23.39
C ASN A 173 -18.26 -9.92 -23.37
N GLN A 174 -18.30 -8.78 -24.08
CA GLN A 174 -17.24 -7.79 -24.07
C GLN A 174 -17.53 -6.71 -23.03
N TYR A 175 -16.71 -6.63 -22.00
CA TYR A 175 -16.93 -5.70 -20.90
C TYR A 175 -15.61 -5.20 -20.30
N THR A 176 -15.69 -4.08 -19.61
CA THR A 176 -14.58 -3.47 -18.86
C THR A 176 -15.14 -2.69 -17.67
N THR A 177 -14.27 -2.07 -16.89
CA THR A 177 -14.61 -1.13 -15.80
C THR A 177 -13.79 0.15 -15.94
N ALA A 178 -14.19 1.23 -15.26
CA ALA A 178 -13.40 2.45 -15.26
C ALA A 178 -12.03 2.23 -14.59
N GLU A 179 -11.97 1.37 -13.56
CA GLU A 179 -10.72 0.99 -12.89
C GLU A 179 -9.78 0.23 -13.83
N ASP A 180 -10.27 -0.78 -14.53
CA ASP A 180 -9.44 -1.54 -15.47
C ASP A 180 -9.00 -0.67 -16.67
N MET A 181 -9.90 0.20 -17.19
CA MET A 181 -9.51 1.17 -18.23
C MET A 181 -8.46 2.16 -17.74
N ALA A 182 -8.46 2.53 -16.47
CA ALA A 182 -7.39 3.33 -15.87
C ALA A 182 -6.04 2.59 -15.92
N LYS A 183 -6.00 1.33 -15.47
CA LYS A 183 -4.79 0.48 -15.55
C LYS A 183 -4.27 0.36 -16.97
N ILE A 184 -5.16 0.06 -17.91
CA ILE A 184 -4.83 -0.05 -19.35
C ILE A 184 -4.28 1.28 -19.87
N THR A 185 -4.93 2.40 -19.56
CA THR A 185 -4.52 3.72 -20.02
C THR A 185 -3.16 4.12 -19.45
N LEU A 186 -2.95 3.95 -18.14
CA LEU A 186 -1.68 4.25 -17.48
C LEU A 186 -0.52 3.40 -18.05
N ALA A 187 -0.78 2.14 -18.41
CA ALA A 187 0.19 1.30 -19.10
C ALA A 187 0.48 1.82 -20.51
N ALA A 188 -0.56 2.15 -21.27
CA ALA A 188 -0.43 2.68 -22.64
C ALA A 188 0.31 4.04 -22.67
N MET A 189 0.09 4.89 -21.70
CA MET A 189 0.78 6.20 -21.57
C MET A 189 2.30 6.09 -21.38
N LYS A 190 2.82 4.94 -20.97
CA LYS A 190 4.26 4.69 -20.90
C LYS A 190 4.90 4.42 -22.28
N ASN A 191 4.09 4.22 -23.30
CA ASN A 191 4.56 3.97 -24.67
C ASN A 191 4.51 5.28 -25.48
N ASP A 192 5.68 5.83 -25.81
CA ASP A 192 5.81 7.10 -26.53
C ASP A 192 5.13 7.05 -27.92
N THR A 193 5.18 5.91 -28.61
CA THR A 193 4.54 5.75 -29.91
C THR A 193 3.02 5.77 -29.79
N PHE A 194 2.47 5.07 -28.80
CA PHE A 194 1.05 5.14 -28.51
C PHE A 194 0.62 6.58 -28.22
N MET A 195 1.30 7.28 -27.34
CA MET A 195 0.96 8.65 -26.98
C MET A 195 1.11 9.60 -28.16
N LYS A 196 2.16 9.48 -28.97
CA LYS A 196 2.33 10.27 -30.19
C LYS A 196 1.10 10.15 -31.10
N ILE A 197 0.62 8.93 -31.32
CA ILE A 197 -0.55 8.67 -32.19
C ILE A 197 -1.83 9.17 -31.50
N ALA A 198 -2.08 8.75 -30.26
CA ALA A 198 -3.30 9.04 -29.50
C ALA A 198 -3.51 10.53 -29.20
N THR A 199 -2.47 11.36 -29.22
CA THR A 199 -2.58 12.82 -29.07
C THR A 199 -2.61 13.59 -30.39
N THR A 200 -2.46 12.90 -31.53
CA THR A 200 -2.52 13.52 -32.86
C THR A 200 -3.94 14.02 -33.15
N LYS A 201 -4.09 15.31 -33.40
CA LYS A 201 -5.40 15.96 -33.66
C LYS A 201 -5.99 15.62 -35.00
N GLN A 202 -5.15 15.52 -36.00
CA GLN A 202 -5.53 15.27 -37.39
C GLN A 202 -4.48 14.41 -38.11
N HIS A 203 -4.90 13.51 -38.94
CA HIS A 203 -4.01 12.67 -39.76
C HIS A 203 -4.51 12.57 -41.16
N ARG A 204 -3.59 12.58 -42.16
CA ARG A 204 -3.94 12.50 -43.58
C ARG A 204 -3.60 11.13 -44.16
N TYR A 205 -4.61 10.41 -44.61
CA TYR A 205 -4.46 9.14 -45.30
C TYR A 205 -5.12 9.17 -46.65
N ASN A 206 -4.45 8.71 -47.71
CA ASN A 206 -4.94 8.69 -49.08
C ASN A 206 -5.59 10.00 -49.55
N GLY A 207 -5.02 11.15 -49.15
CA GLY A 207 -5.54 12.47 -49.53
C GLY A 207 -6.69 12.98 -48.64
N VAL A 208 -7.32 12.13 -47.85
CA VAL A 208 -8.39 12.48 -46.89
C VAL A 208 -7.77 12.92 -45.56
N LEU A 209 -8.28 14.02 -45.02
CA LEU A 209 -7.90 14.49 -43.70
C LEU A 209 -8.88 13.96 -42.66
N TYR A 210 -8.40 13.12 -41.75
CA TYR A 210 -9.16 12.55 -40.65
C TYR A 210 -8.92 13.35 -39.37
N ASN A 211 -9.99 13.68 -38.69
CA ASN A 211 -9.95 14.33 -37.36
C ASN A 211 -10.00 13.28 -36.26
N HIS A 212 -9.36 13.57 -35.13
CA HIS A 212 -9.52 12.76 -33.94
C HIS A 212 -10.98 12.75 -33.46
N THR A 213 -11.50 11.59 -33.08
CA THR A 213 -12.88 11.46 -32.55
C THR A 213 -13.09 12.19 -31.23
N ASN A 214 -12.04 12.42 -30.43
CA ASN A 214 -12.12 13.31 -29.29
C ASN A 214 -12.13 14.78 -29.75
N VAL A 215 -13.32 15.31 -29.93
CA VAL A 215 -13.52 16.69 -30.41
C VAL A 215 -13.13 17.76 -29.39
N MET A 216 -12.82 17.38 -28.13
CA MET A 216 -12.25 18.31 -27.15
C MET A 216 -10.90 18.90 -27.61
N LEU A 217 -10.21 18.20 -28.52
CA LEU A 217 -8.92 18.64 -29.06
C LEU A 217 -9.04 19.69 -30.18
N LEU A 218 -10.24 19.89 -30.73
CA LEU A 218 -10.48 20.59 -31.98
C LEU A 218 -11.19 21.95 -31.78
N PRO A 219 -10.52 23.08 -31.95
CA PRO A 219 -11.09 24.41 -31.70
C PRO A 219 -12.39 24.71 -32.48
N GLY A 220 -12.66 23.99 -33.60
CA GLY A 220 -13.89 24.15 -34.39
C GLY A 220 -15.16 23.58 -33.71
N TYR A 221 -15.03 22.80 -32.67
CA TYR A 221 -16.15 22.21 -31.91
C TYR A 221 -16.40 23.00 -30.61
N TYR A 222 -16.85 24.23 -30.72
CA TYR A 222 -16.94 25.20 -29.65
C TYR A 222 -17.61 24.69 -28.36
N SER A 223 -18.65 23.87 -28.46
CA SER A 223 -19.36 23.31 -27.30
C SER A 223 -18.51 22.31 -26.49
N TYR A 224 -17.52 21.67 -27.12
CA TYR A 224 -16.73 20.60 -26.51
C TYR A 224 -15.26 20.94 -26.36
N TYR A 225 -14.75 21.93 -27.13
CA TYR A 225 -13.34 22.29 -27.10
C TYR A 225 -12.86 22.63 -25.70
N TYR A 226 -11.80 21.96 -25.28
CA TYR A 226 -11.12 22.22 -24.01
C TYR A 226 -9.62 22.37 -24.27
N GLU A 227 -9.11 23.58 -24.16
CA GLU A 227 -7.75 23.95 -24.60
C GLU A 227 -6.62 23.13 -23.94
N TYR A 228 -6.88 22.61 -22.75
CA TYR A 228 -5.92 21.81 -21.98
C TYR A 228 -6.01 20.30 -22.26
N ALA A 229 -6.99 19.84 -23.06
CA ALA A 229 -7.18 18.42 -23.33
C ALA A 229 -6.12 17.86 -24.30
N GLU A 230 -5.68 16.64 -24.01
CA GLU A 230 -4.71 15.89 -24.79
C GLU A 230 -5.20 14.45 -24.99
N GLY A 231 -5.36 13.98 -26.24
CA GLY A 231 -5.75 12.61 -26.59
C GLY A 231 -7.02 12.19 -25.86
N ILE A 232 -7.28 10.95 -25.52
CA ILE A 232 -6.56 9.71 -25.88
C ILE A 232 -7.44 8.87 -26.80
N LYS A 233 -8.69 8.54 -26.37
CA LYS A 233 -9.62 7.72 -27.14
C LYS A 233 -11.08 7.99 -26.75
N THR A 234 -11.99 7.83 -27.73
CA THR A 234 -13.44 7.80 -27.51
C THR A 234 -14.03 6.45 -27.88
N GLY A 235 -15.19 6.15 -27.34
CA GLY A 235 -16.01 5.00 -27.73
C GLY A 235 -17.49 5.36 -27.66
N ALA A 236 -18.29 4.81 -28.57
CA ALA A 236 -19.73 4.95 -28.52
C ALA A 236 -20.42 3.77 -29.24
N THR A 237 -21.38 3.17 -28.58
CA THR A 237 -22.42 2.29 -29.16
C THR A 237 -23.74 2.59 -28.46
N SER A 238 -24.85 2.06 -28.97
CA SER A 238 -26.15 2.21 -28.31
C SER A 238 -26.13 1.71 -26.88
N GLU A 239 -25.41 0.62 -26.65
CA GLU A 239 -25.34 -0.12 -25.37
C GLU A 239 -24.28 0.46 -24.42
N ALA A 240 -23.18 0.98 -24.96
CA ALA A 240 -22.09 1.58 -24.17
C ALA A 240 -22.40 3.03 -23.73
N GLY A 241 -23.30 3.72 -24.44
CA GLY A 241 -23.40 5.17 -24.34
C GLY A 241 -22.13 5.84 -24.91
N TYR A 242 -21.86 7.06 -24.51
CA TYR A 242 -20.68 7.81 -24.93
C TYR A 242 -19.57 7.67 -23.87
N CYS A 243 -18.39 7.28 -24.33
CA CYS A 243 -17.21 7.09 -23.49
C CYS A 243 -16.07 7.98 -23.98
N VAL A 244 -15.28 8.51 -23.08
CA VAL A 244 -14.03 9.23 -23.38
C VAL A 244 -12.96 8.96 -22.33
N ILE A 245 -11.77 8.72 -22.81
CA ILE A 245 -10.54 8.77 -22.02
C ILE A 245 -9.69 9.90 -22.54
N THR A 246 -9.37 10.85 -21.68
CA THR A 246 -8.63 12.05 -22.07
C THR A 246 -7.77 12.55 -20.91
N LYS A 247 -6.63 13.14 -21.23
CA LYS A 247 -5.74 13.81 -20.29
C LYS A 247 -5.94 15.31 -20.41
N ALA A 248 -5.67 16.05 -19.33
CA ALA A 248 -5.55 17.51 -19.39
C ALA A 248 -4.38 17.98 -18.54
N SER A 249 -3.70 19.03 -19.05
CA SER A 249 -2.53 19.64 -18.37
C SER A 249 -2.73 21.15 -18.26
N ARG A 250 -2.66 21.68 -17.01
CA ARG A 250 -2.78 23.12 -16.72
C ARG A 250 -1.96 23.51 -15.50
N ASP A 251 -1.19 24.57 -15.60
CA ASP A 251 -0.44 25.18 -14.50
C ASP A 251 0.47 24.19 -13.73
N GLY A 252 1.00 23.18 -14.43
CA GLY A 252 1.86 22.13 -13.87
C GLY A 252 1.11 20.94 -13.27
N TYR A 253 -0.22 20.97 -13.25
CA TYR A 253 -1.04 19.83 -12.85
C TYR A 253 -1.49 19.01 -14.07
N ASN A 254 -1.47 17.69 -13.92
CA ASN A 254 -1.87 16.74 -14.95
C ASN A 254 -2.95 15.80 -14.41
N TYR A 255 -4.05 15.69 -15.13
CA TYR A 255 -5.14 14.79 -14.76
C TYR A 255 -5.52 13.90 -15.94
N LEU A 256 -5.91 12.65 -15.64
CA LEU A 256 -6.50 11.68 -16.55
C LEU A 256 -7.96 11.47 -16.15
N ALA A 257 -8.89 11.68 -17.08
CA ALA A 257 -10.31 11.36 -16.90
C ALA A 257 -10.66 10.10 -17.69
N ILE A 258 -11.24 9.12 -17.03
CA ILE A 258 -11.90 7.94 -17.59
C ILE A 258 -13.39 8.18 -17.39
N VAL A 259 -14.15 8.29 -18.46
CA VAL A 259 -15.59 8.60 -18.44
C VAL A 259 -16.31 7.55 -19.28
N LEU A 260 -17.23 6.80 -18.68
CA LEU A 260 -17.94 5.69 -19.31
C LEU A 260 -19.46 5.85 -19.16
N GLY A 261 -20.19 5.56 -20.25
CA GLY A 261 -21.63 5.49 -20.21
C GLY A 261 -22.34 6.83 -20.06
N SER A 262 -21.78 7.90 -20.61
CA SER A 262 -22.48 9.19 -20.62
C SER A 262 -23.62 9.18 -21.66
N PRO A 263 -24.76 9.85 -21.35
CA PRO A 263 -25.87 9.93 -22.28
C PRO A 263 -25.62 10.95 -23.41
N LEU A 264 -26.49 10.90 -24.40
CA LEU A 264 -26.77 12.00 -25.32
C LEU A 264 -27.96 12.76 -24.75
N LEU A 265 -27.81 14.03 -24.42
CA LEU A 265 -28.80 14.78 -23.65
C LEU A 265 -28.73 16.27 -23.94
N ASP A 266 -29.87 16.92 -24.14
CA ASP A 266 -29.98 18.38 -24.12
C ASP A 266 -29.84 18.91 -22.68
N TYR A 267 -28.56 18.97 -22.20
CA TYR A 267 -28.25 19.31 -20.81
C TYR A 267 -28.42 20.80 -20.52
N ASN A 268 -28.24 21.65 -21.53
CA ASN A 268 -28.33 23.10 -21.44
C ASN A 268 -29.72 23.66 -21.85
N LYS A 269 -30.64 22.77 -22.32
CA LYS A 269 -32.02 23.07 -22.73
C LYS A 269 -32.14 24.05 -23.88
N ASP A 270 -31.20 23.95 -24.82
CA ASP A 270 -31.23 24.77 -26.06
C ASP A 270 -31.94 24.09 -27.23
N GLY A 271 -32.39 22.86 -27.04
CA GLY A 271 -33.10 22.04 -28.03
C GLY A 271 -32.21 21.13 -28.86
N PHE A 272 -30.91 21.03 -28.49
CA PHE A 272 -29.96 20.13 -29.15
C PHE A 272 -29.35 19.16 -28.12
N ASP A 273 -29.24 17.90 -28.49
CA ASP A 273 -28.62 16.89 -27.65
C ASP A 273 -27.10 16.95 -27.79
N GLU A 274 -26.41 16.98 -26.64
CA GLU A 274 -24.95 16.92 -26.55
C GLU A 274 -24.43 15.58 -26.05
N ARG A 275 -23.22 15.24 -26.48
CA ARG A 275 -22.46 14.10 -25.97
C ARG A 275 -21.89 14.45 -24.58
N CYS A 276 -22.61 14.05 -23.53
CA CYS A 276 -22.25 14.40 -22.17
C CYS A 276 -20.88 13.92 -21.76
N SER A 277 -20.27 12.90 -22.40
CA SER A 277 -18.93 12.43 -22.05
C SER A 277 -17.84 13.52 -22.13
N PHE A 278 -17.92 14.41 -23.12
CA PHE A 278 -16.97 15.53 -23.23
C PHE A 278 -17.23 16.61 -22.17
N ILE A 279 -18.50 16.84 -21.84
CA ILE A 279 -18.93 17.79 -20.80
C ILE A 279 -18.48 17.28 -19.44
N ASP A 280 -18.72 16.00 -19.16
CA ASP A 280 -18.32 15.34 -17.92
C ASP A 280 -16.81 15.44 -17.71
N ALA A 281 -16.02 15.09 -18.75
CA ALA A 281 -14.55 15.20 -18.66
C ALA A 281 -14.09 16.64 -18.43
N ALA A 282 -14.67 17.62 -19.15
CA ALA A 282 -14.33 19.03 -18.96
C ALA A 282 -14.73 19.55 -17.58
N ASN A 283 -15.89 19.13 -17.05
CA ASN A 283 -16.35 19.50 -15.71
C ASN A 283 -15.43 18.90 -14.63
N LEU A 284 -15.03 17.63 -14.76
CA LEU A 284 -14.07 16.99 -13.85
C LEU A 284 -12.73 17.75 -13.85
N PHE A 285 -12.20 18.11 -15.01
CA PHE A 285 -10.95 18.87 -15.11
C PHE A 285 -11.07 20.28 -14.54
N ARG A 286 -12.14 21.03 -14.88
CA ARG A 286 -12.37 22.38 -14.33
C ARG A 286 -12.49 22.35 -12.82
N TRP A 287 -13.24 21.37 -12.30
CA TRP A 287 -13.35 21.16 -10.87
C TRP A 287 -11.99 20.89 -10.22
N ALA A 288 -11.22 19.93 -10.74
CA ALA A 288 -9.92 19.59 -10.17
C ALA A 288 -8.93 20.76 -10.21
N PHE A 289 -8.76 21.40 -11.37
CA PHE A 289 -7.83 22.53 -11.51
C PHE A 289 -8.20 23.77 -10.68
N ASN A 290 -9.49 23.96 -10.37
CA ASN A 290 -9.93 25.11 -9.59
C ASN A 290 -10.07 24.81 -8.10
N THR A 291 -10.15 23.55 -7.70
CA THR A 291 -10.53 23.17 -6.33
C THR A 291 -9.42 22.42 -5.60
N LEU A 292 -8.55 21.73 -6.33
CA LEU A 292 -7.49 20.91 -5.76
C LEU A 292 -6.12 21.59 -5.87
N LYS A 293 -5.24 21.24 -4.94
CA LYS A 293 -3.82 21.67 -4.94
C LYS A 293 -2.95 20.59 -4.29
N PHE A 294 -1.68 20.51 -4.67
CA PHE A 294 -0.69 19.79 -3.86
C PHE A 294 -0.39 20.60 -2.59
N SER A 295 -0.39 19.93 -1.47
CA SER A 295 0.00 20.51 -0.19
C SER A 295 0.76 19.51 0.65
N THR A 296 1.67 20.02 1.46
CA THR A 296 2.29 19.24 2.52
C THR A 296 1.25 19.02 3.62
N VAL A 297 0.87 17.78 3.82
CA VAL A 297 -0.06 17.40 4.88
C VAL A 297 0.66 17.03 6.17
N PHE A 298 1.93 16.60 6.05
CA PHE A 298 2.79 16.30 7.18
C PHE A 298 4.26 16.54 6.82
N ASP A 299 4.98 17.30 7.66
CA ASP A 299 6.37 17.65 7.38
C ASP A 299 7.34 16.63 8.00
N ASP A 300 8.51 16.46 7.36
CA ASP A 300 9.64 15.75 7.94
C ASP A 300 10.15 16.49 9.18
N GLY A 301 10.55 15.73 10.19
CA GLY A 301 10.99 16.29 11.47
C GLY A 301 9.86 16.85 12.35
N GLU A 302 8.60 16.80 11.91
CA GLU A 302 7.46 17.21 12.74
C GLU A 302 7.26 16.23 13.88
N MET A 303 7.17 16.77 15.13
CA MET A 303 6.99 15.97 16.34
C MET A 303 5.60 15.35 16.36
N VAL A 304 5.55 14.04 16.54
CA VAL A 304 4.30 13.27 16.63
C VAL A 304 4.02 12.88 18.08
N THR A 305 4.98 12.29 18.75
CA THR A 305 4.84 11.75 20.10
C THR A 305 6.22 11.63 20.75
N GLU A 306 6.25 11.11 21.96
CA GLU A 306 7.49 10.74 22.64
C GLU A 306 7.43 9.29 23.13
N VAL A 307 8.58 8.67 23.31
CA VAL A 307 8.72 7.33 23.87
C VAL A 307 9.72 7.34 25.01
N ARG A 308 9.46 6.53 26.04
CA ARG A 308 10.37 6.40 27.18
C ARG A 308 11.65 5.69 26.77
N VAL A 309 12.81 6.20 27.26
CA VAL A 309 14.14 5.59 27.04
C VAL A 309 14.65 5.01 28.34
N GLU A 310 14.83 3.70 28.38
CA GLU A 310 15.42 3.01 29.50
C GLU A 310 16.95 3.15 29.48
N ASN A 311 17.53 3.43 30.64
CA ASN A 311 18.97 3.58 30.83
C ASN A 311 19.57 4.76 30.06
N GLY A 312 18.79 5.75 29.66
CA GLY A 312 19.28 7.00 29.07
C GLY A 312 20.12 7.78 30.08
N ARG A 313 21.19 8.46 29.62
CA ARG A 313 22.13 9.16 30.50
C ARG A 313 21.55 10.47 31.03
N ASP A 314 21.02 11.32 30.17
CA ASP A 314 20.56 12.67 30.54
C ASP A 314 19.08 12.88 30.24
N MET A 315 18.44 11.88 29.63
CA MET A 315 17.03 11.92 29.22
C MET A 315 16.37 10.54 29.43
N ASP A 316 15.14 10.55 29.88
CA ASP A 316 14.30 9.38 30.08
C ASP A 316 13.19 9.23 29.02
N THR A 317 13.09 10.21 28.09
CA THR A 317 12.21 10.19 26.93
C THR A 317 12.96 10.70 25.70
N VAL A 318 12.52 10.29 24.51
CA VAL A 318 12.94 10.84 23.22
C VAL A 318 11.72 11.16 22.38
N GLN A 319 11.76 12.31 21.73
CA GLN A 319 10.74 12.73 20.77
C GLN A 319 10.85 11.89 19.50
N LEU A 320 9.69 11.48 18.97
CA LEU A 320 9.57 10.81 17.70
C LEU A 320 9.03 11.77 16.65
N VAL A 321 9.74 11.85 15.55
CA VAL A 321 9.42 12.70 14.40
C VAL A 321 9.24 11.87 13.14
N ALA A 322 8.53 12.39 12.14
CA ALA A 322 8.43 11.74 10.84
C ALA A 322 9.80 11.67 10.15
N ASP A 323 10.08 10.56 9.52
CA ASP A 323 11.30 10.32 8.73
C ASP A 323 11.28 11.05 7.38
N LYS A 324 10.08 11.35 6.86
CA LYS A 324 9.86 11.96 5.55
C LYS A 324 8.64 12.88 5.55
N LYS A 325 8.67 13.81 4.60
CA LYS A 325 7.56 14.69 4.27
C LYS A 325 6.48 13.91 3.51
N VAL A 326 5.21 14.17 3.86
CA VAL A 326 4.04 13.67 3.13
C VAL A 326 3.39 14.83 2.39
N THR A 327 3.27 14.70 1.07
CA THR A 327 2.49 15.59 0.22
C THR A 327 1.29 14.83 -0.31
N SER A 328 0.15 15.49 -0.41
CA SER A 328 -1.05 14.92 -1.01
C SER A 328 -1.83 15.98 -1.77
N ILE A 329 -2.77 15.54 -2.60
CA ILE A 329 -3.72 16.42 -3.25
C ILE A 329 -4.85 16.70 -2.26
N VAL A 330 -5.08 17.97 -1.99
CA VAL A 330 -6.07 18.42 -1.03
C VAL A 330 -6.90 19.56 -1.63
N MET A 331 -8.07 19.81 -1.05
CA MET A 331 -8.88 20.97 -1.39
C MET A 331 -8.09 22.28 -1.16
N GLN A 332 -8.36 23.33 -1.93
CA GLN A 332 -7.74 24.64 -1.71
C GLN A 332 -8.01 25.21 -0.32
N SER A 333 -9.16 24.88 0.26
CA SER A 333 -9.55 25.23 1.64
C SER A 333 -8.89 24.36 2.71
N PHE A 334 -7.99 23.45 2.35
CA PHE A 334 -7.32 22.54 3.29
C PHE A 334 -6.63 23.30 4.42
N ASP A 335 -6.93 22.87 5.65
CA ASP A 335 -6.25 23.27 6.87
C ASP A 335 -5.46 22.08 7.43
N LYS A 336 -4.15 22.24 7.58
CA LYS A 336 -3.26 21.20 8.13
C LYS A 336 -3.68 20.71 9.52
N SER A 337 -4.38 21.55 10.29
CA SER A 337 -4.89 21.17 11.62
C SER A 337 -5.95 20.05 11.60
N THR A 338 -6.53 19.75 10.44
CA THR A 338 -7.50 18.66 10.26
C THR A 338 -6.86 17.29 10.02
N VAL A 339 -5.54 17.23 9.86
CA VAL A 339 -4.80 15.97 9.70
C VAL A 339 -4.67 15.28 11.05
N ILE A 340 -5.05 14.02 11.10
CA ILE A 340 -4.92 13.16 12.29
C ILE A 340 -3.70 12.25 12.10
N ILE A 341 -2.83 12.21 13.11
CA ILE A 341 -1.67 11.32 13.13
C ILE A 341 -1.90 10.24 14.18
N GLU A 342 -2.00 9.00 13.74
CA GLU A 342 -2.22 7.85 14.61
C GLU A 342 -0.98 6.97 14.65
N CYS A 343 -0.35 6.82 15.83
CA CYS A 343 0.81 5.94 16.01
C CYS A 343 0.41 4.47 15.97
N ILE A 344 1.18 3.66 15.23
CA ILE A 344 1.00 2.21 15.12
C ILE A 344 2.15 1.54 15.88
N ASP A 345 1.81 0.53 16.70
CA ASP A 345 2.78 -0.34 17.37
C ASP A 345 3.84 0.44 18.21
N LYS A 346 3.45 1.58 18.78
CA LYS A 346 4.31 2.37 19.63
C LYS A 346 4.73 1.56 20.87
N PRO A 347 6.03 1.31 21.08
CA PRO A 347 6.51 0.60 22.26
C PRO A 347 6.33 1.46 23.52
N GLU A 348 6.12 0.83 24.67
CA GLU A 348 6.07 1.53 25.97
C GLU A 348 7.41 2.17 26.33
N SER A 349 8.51 1.52 25.98
CA SER A 349 9.88 2.00 26.17
C SER A 349 10.85 1.41 25.15
N ILE A 350 11.95 2.11 24.91
CA ILE A 350 13.11 1.64 24.14
C ILE A 350 14.36 1.74 25.00
N SER A 351 15.39 0.96 24.71
CA SER A 351 16.63 0.94 25.49
C SER A 351 17.71 1.83 24.88
N ALA A 352 18.37 2.64 25.69
CA ALA A 352 19.56 3.37 25.26
C ALA A 352 20.74 2.41 24.95
N PRO A 353 21.67 2.75 24.02
CA PRO A 353 21.74 4.01 23.29
C PRO A 353 20.73 4.09 22.13
N VAL A 354 20.22 5.27 21.85
CA VAL A 354 19.35 5.61 20.71
C VAL A 354 20.05 6.69 19.88
N LYS A 355 20.07 6.55 18.59
CA LYS A 355 20.64 7.58 17.69
C LYS A 355 19.53 8.33 16.98
N LYS A 356 19.80 9.60 16.69
CA LYS A 356 18.94 10.38 15.83
C LYS A 356 18.72 9.66 14.48
N GLY A 357 17.46 9.50 14.08
CA GLY A 357 17.08 8.77 12.87
C GLY A 357 16.85 7.26 13.07
N ASP A 358 17.08 6.71 14.27
CA ASP A 358 16.74 5.31 14.53
C ASP A 358 15.21 5.12 14.45
N PRO A 359 14.71 4.16 13.65
CA PRO A 359 13.29 3.89 13.53
C PRO A 359 12.74 3.25 14.81
N VAL A 360 11.58 3.72 15.28
CA VAL A 360 10.97 3.27 16.53
C VAL A 360 9.60 2.64 16.31
N CYS A 361 8.73 3.28 15.58
CA CYS A 361 7.37 2.80 15.24
C CYS A 361 6.89 3.48 13.97
N LYS A 362 5.63 3.23 13.59
CA LYS A 362 4.99 3.89 12.44
C LYS A 362 3.85 4.80 12.87
N ALA A 363 3.47 5.70 11.98
CA ALA A 363 2.24 6.47 12.12
C ALA A 363 1.45 6.47 10.82
N LYS A 364 0.12 6.43 10.96
CA LYS A 364 -0.82 6.74 9.87
C LYS A 364 -1.08 8.22 9.82
N VAL A 365 -0.99 8.77 8.64
CA VAL A 365 -1.43 10.13 8.34
C VAL A 365 -2.84 10.02 7.77
N ILE A 366 -3.84 10.50 8.51
CA ILE A 366 -5.26 10.36 8.18
C ILE A 366 -5.81 11.75 7.83
N PHE A 367 -6.50 11.84 6.69
CA PHE A 367 -7.17 13.05 6.24
C PHE A 367 -8.52 12.66 5.62
N GLY A 368 -9.62 13.31 6.06
CA GLY A 368 -10.97 13.02 5.59
C GLY A 368 -11.41 11.57 5.84
N ASP A 369 -11.06 11.00 7.02
CA ASP A 369 -11.31 9.62 7.43
C ASP A 369 -10.56 8.54 6.62
N GLU A 370 -9.67 8.95 5.69
CA GLU A 370 -8.84 8.04 4.90
C GLU A 370 -7.37 8.09 5.33
N VAL A 371 -6.70 6.94 5.31
CA VAL A 371 -5.25 6.84 5.51
C VAL A 371 -4.56 7.24 4.22
N ILE A 372 -4.00 8.45 4.18
CA ILE A 372 -3.32 8.98 2.99
C ILE A 372 -1.84 8.60 2.92
N ALA A 373 -1.24 8.24 4.06
CA ALA A 373 0.13 7.73 4.09
C ALA A 373 0.44 6.97 5.38
N GLU A 374 1.46 6.13 5.34
CA GLU A 374 2.19 5.63 6.51
C GLU A 374 3.61 6.18 6.48
N VAL A 375 4.09 6.62 7.64
CA VAL A 375 5.45 7.16 7.82
C VAL A 375 6.14 6.44 8.97
N ASP A 376 7.44 6.24 8.85
CA ASP A 376 8.24 5.76 9.95
C ASP A 376 8.48 6.93 10.94
N LEU A 377 8.31 6.65 12.22
CA LEU A 377 8.65 7.57 13.29
C LEU A 377 10.05 7.23 13.81
N VAL A 378 10.92 8.21 13.73
CA VAL A 378 12.33 8.08 14.09
C VAL A 378 12.67 8.95 15.30
N ALA A 379 13.72 8.58 16.01
CA ALA A 379 14.23 9.37 17.13
C ALA A 379 14.74 10.74 16.65
N ALA A 380 14.26 11.83 17.27
CA ALA A 380 14.65 13.20 16.89
C ALA A 380 16.08 13.57 17.32
N GLN A 381 16.64 12.85 18.30
CA GLN A 381 17.94 13.16 18.89
C GLN A 381 18.62 11.91 19.46
N ASP A 382 19.93 12.04 19.73
CA ASP A 382 20.72 10.98 20.35
C ASP A 382 20.43 10.89 21.85
N VAL A 383 20.35 9.67 22.38
CA VAL A 383 20.29 9.39 23.81
C VAL A 383 21.39 8.41 24.18
N GLU A 384 22.41 8.88 24.90
CA GLU A 384 23.54 8.05 25.33
C GLU A 384 23.14 7.05 26.43
N LEU A 385 23.83 5.92 26.47
CA LEU A 385 23.62 4.91 27.50
C LEU A 385 24.26 5.35 28.83
N SER A 386 23.52 5.35 29.91
CA SER A 386 24.05 5.41 31.28
C SER A 386 24.43 4.02 31.78
N THR A 387 25.72 3.73 31.84
CA THR A 387 26.20 2.46 32.38
C THR A 387 25.78 2.27 33.85
N LEU A 388 25.72 3.35 34.62
CA LEU A 388 25.28 3.31 36.00
C LEU A 388 23.80 2.92 36.11
N LEU A 389 22.92 3.56 35.35
CA LEU A 389 21.47 3.25 35.37
C LEU A 389 21.24 1.82 34.87
N LYS A 390 21.97 1.37 33.83
CA LYS A 390 21.88 -0.01 33.32
C LYS A 390 22.21 -1.03 34.42
N ILE A 391 23.28 -0.79 35.22
CA ILE A 391 23.65 -1.66 36.33
C ILE A 391 22.56 -1.63 37.41
N ILE A 392 22.10 -0.44 37.83
CA ILE A 392 21.07 -0.28 38.85
C ILE A 392 19.77 -0.97 38.42
N ASN A 393 19.33 -0.75 37.22
CA ASN A 393 18.09 -1.35 36.69
C ASN A 393 18.24 -2.86 36.47
N GLY A 394 19.42 -3.33 36.05
CA GLY A 394 19.75 -4.76 36.00
C GLY A 394 19.69 -5.43 37.35
N VAL A 395 20.24 -4.79 38.41
CA VAL A 395 20.13 -5.27 39.77
C VAL A 395 18.69 -5.28 40.28
N LYS A 396 17.93 -4.20 40.03
CA LYS A 396 16.49 -4.15 40.35
C LYS A 396 15.71 -5.25 39.66
N HIS A 397 15.96 -5.44 38.37
CA HIS A 397 15.29 -6.50 37.59
C HIS A 397 15.64 -7.88 38.14
N PHE A 398 16.93 -8.15 38.45
CA PHE A 398 17.35 -9.41 39.06
C PHE A 398 16.58 -9.71 40.33
N PHE A 399 16.48 -8.74 41.28
CA PHE A 399 15.72 -8.92 42.50
C PHE A 399 14.19 -8.91 42.32
N SER A 400 13.69 -8.44 41.17
CA SER A 400 12.27 -8.49 40.82
C SER A 400 11.82 -9.88 40.38
N LEU A 401 12.74 -10.72 39.90
CA LEU A 401 12.44 -12.06 39.38
C LEU A 401 11.82 -12.94 40.48
N THR A 402 10.70 -13.57 40.20
CA THR A 402 9.96 -14.43 41.12
C THR A 402 10.86 -15.55 41.70
N VAL A 403 11.72 -16.13 40.87
CA VAL A 403 12.67 -17.16 41.32
C VAL A 403 13.65 -16.63 42.33
N VAL A 404 14.19 -15.42 42.13
CA VAL A 404 15.14 -14.79 43.09
C VAL A 404 14.43 -14.49 44.40
N LYS A 405 13.20 -13.99 44.38
CA LYS A 405 12.39 -13.76 45.60
C LYS A 405 12.16 -15.04 46.39
N ILE A 406 11.84 -16.15 45.70
CA ILE A 406 11.66 -17.46 46.32
C ILE A 406 12.97 -17.94 46.96
N VAL A 407 14.10 -17.83 46.24
CA VAL A 407 15.42 -18.24 46.76
C VAL A 407 15.80 -17.42 48.00
N LEU A 408 15.58 -16.10 47.97
CA LEU A 408 15.83 -15.22 49.10
C LEU A 408 14.95 -15.61 50.32
N LEU A 409 13.68 -15.91 50.07
CA LEU A 409 12.75 -16.33 51.14
C LEU A 409 13.17 -17.67 51.74
N LEU A 410 13.62 -18.64 50.96
CA LEU A 410 14.17 -19.92 51.43
C LEU A 410 15.46 -19.73 52.23
N LEU A 411 16.35 -18.82 51.80
CA LEU A 411 17.55 -18.46 52.52
C LEU A 411 17.25 -17.83 53.87
N ILE A 412 16.30 -16.90 53.95
CA ILE A 412 15.83 -16.29 55.20
C ILE A 412 15.24 -17.38 56.12
N LEU A 413 14.41 -18.28 55.61
CA LEU A 413 13.84 -19.38 56.35
C LEU A 413 14.93 -20.30 56.90
N PHE A 414 15.94 -20.62 56.06
CA PHE A 414 17.09 -21.43 56.48
C PHE A 414 17.88 -20.77 57.64
N VAL A 415 18.14 -19.45 57.54
CA VAL A 415 18.78 -18.69 58.62
C VAL A 415 17.96 -18.70 59.89
N ILE A 416 16.63 -18.53 59.83
CA ILE A 416 15.74 -18.59 60.98
C ILE A 416 15.82 -19.97 61.64
N VAL A 417 15.71 -21.06 60.83
CA VAL A 417 15.82 -22.43 61.38
C VAL A 417 17.18 -22.65 62.00
N TYR A 418 18.26 -22.18 61.36
CA TYR A 418 19.60 -22.28 61.98
C TYR A 418 19.69 -21.56 63.34
N ILE A 419 19.19 -20.32 63.46
CA ILE A 419 19.16 -19.56 64.69
C ILE A 419 18.35 -20.32 65.73
N VAL A 420 17.19 -20.85 65.43
CA VAL A 420 16.34 -21.64 66.34
C VAL A 420 17.09 -22.89 66.83
N LEU A 421 17.79 -23.60 65.91
CA LEU A 421 18.61 -24.77 66.33
C LEU A 421 19.74 -24.38 67.26
N VAL A 422 20.47 -23.29 66.94
CA VAL A 422 21.54 -22.79 67.81
C VAL A 422 21.01 -22.39 69.21
N VAL A 423 19.91 -21.63 69.22
CA VAL A 423 19.28 -21.23 70.50
C VAL A 423 18.83 -22.46 71.35
N ASN A 424 18.24 -23.45 70.65
CA ASN A 424 17.79 -24.70 71.32
C ASN A 424 18.97 -25.53 71.84
N THR A 425 20.11 -25.59 71.11
CA THR A 425 21.32 -26.30 71.59
C THR A 425 21.95 -25.58 72.77
N VAL A 426 22.01 -24.23 72.71
CA VAL A 426 22.49 -23.44 73.91
C VAL A 426 21.57 -23.60 75.12
N LYS A 427 20.21 -23.56 74.93
CA LYS A 427 19.27 -23.80 76.00
C LYS A 427 19.40 -25.21 76.60
N LYS A 428 19.56 -26.27 75.77
CA LYS A 428 19.83 -27.64 76.23
C LYS A 428 21.15 -27.74 76.99
N GLY A 429 22.20 -27.04 76.49
CA GLY A 429 23.48 -26.96 77.14
C GLY A 429 23.38 -26.32 78.57
N LYS A 430 22.66 -25.20 78.70
CA LYS A 430 22.40 -24.52 79.96
C LYS A 430 21.60 -25.44 80.92
N LYS A 431 20.53 -26.12 80.47
CA LYS A 431 19.76 -27.06 81.24
C LYS A 431 20.59 -28.27 81.73
N ARG A 432 21.48 -28.80 80.86
CA ARG A 432 22.39 -29.89 81.22
C ARG A 432 23.42 -29.44 82.22
N LYS A 433 23.95 -28.20 82.12
CA LYS A 433 24.87 -27.64 83.08
C LYS A 433 24.17 -27.43 84.40
N GLN A 434 22.98 -26.86 84.42
CA GLN A 434 22.16 -26.63 85.63
C GLN A 434 21.80 -27.97 86.35
N ALA A 435 21.35 -28.99 85.57
CA ALA A 435 21.09 -30.32 86.09
C ALA A 435 22.34 -31.02 86.69
N ARG A 436 23.53 -30.75 86.03
CA ARG A 436 24.80 -31.25 86.57
C ARG A 436 25.22 -30.51 87.84
N ASP A 437 25.03 -29.22 87.87
CA ASP A 437 25.35 -28.41 89.08
C ASP A 437 24.40 -28.74 90.22
N GLU A 438 23.11 -28.98 90.01
CA GLU A 438 22.13 -29.49 91.00
C GLU A 438 22.48 -30.91 91.46
N ALA A 439 22.95 -31.79 90.55
CA ALA A 439 23.39 -33.11 90.94
C ALA A 439 24.68 -33.09 91.76
N TYR A 440 25.59 -32.14 91.54
CA TYR A 440 26.76 -31.90 92.33
C TYR A 440 26.37 -31.37 93.72
N GLN A 441 25.49 -30.40 93.85
CA GLN A 441 25.00 -29.89 95.12
C GLN A 441 24.24 -30.95 95.94
N ASN A 442 23.43 -31.80 95.27
CA ASN A 442 22.80 -32.93 95.96
C ASN A 442 23.79 -34.01 96.44
N ARG A 443 24.96 -34.16 95.76
CA ARG A 443 26.03 -35.05 96.24
C ARG A 443 26.73 -34.51 97.46
N GLU A 444 27.04 -33.20 97.51
CA GLU A 444 27.64 -32.57 98.69
C GLU A 444 26.75 -32.63 99.95
N ASN A 445 25.42 -32.62 99.70
CA ASN A 445 24.47 -32.78 100.85
C ASN A 445 24.29 -34.24 101.28
N TYR A 446 24.80 -35.25 100.55
CA TYR A 446 24.71 -36.68 100.91
C TYR A 446 25.96 -37.22 101.53
N ASP A 447 27.14 -36.58 101.33
CA ASP A 447 28.41 -37.03 101.94
C ASP A 447 28.63 -36.57 103.40
N GLY A 448 27.57 -36.01 104.03
CA GLY A 448 27.55 -35.65 105.43
C GLY A 448 27.18 -36.81 106.40
N TYR A 449 26.92 -38.03 105.85
CA TYR A 449 26.59 -39.16 106.76
C TYR A 449 27.13 -40.50 106.26
N ARG A 450 28.16 -41.02 107.01
CA ARG A 450 28.80 -42.32 107.01
C ARG A 450 30.12 -42.46 106.25
N GLY A 451 31.08 -42.83 107.14
CA GLY A 451 32.37 -43.29 106.75
C GLY A 451 32.38 -44.64 106.04
N ASP A 452 33.48 -44.81 105.43
CA ASP A 452 34.15 -45.92 104.73
C ASP A 452 33.58 -47.34 104.95
N PRO A 453 33.59 -48.27 104.02
CA PRO A 453 34.80 -48.72 103.31
C PRO A 453 34.56 -49.08 101.81
N PHE A 454 35.46 -48.88 100.99
CA PHE A 454 36.02 -49.75 99.94
C PHE A 454 36.84 -48.94 98.97
N ASP A 455 38.13 -48.90 99.17
CA ASP A 455 39.18 -48.69 98.21
C ASP A 455 39.10 -49.79 97.09
N ASP A 456 39.61 -49.48 95.99
CA ASP A 456 39.90 -50.31 94.84
C ASP A 456 38.82 -50.49 93.73
N LEU A 457 38.85 -49.60 92.78
CA LEU A 457 38.56 -49.93 91.34
C LEU A 457 39.17 -48.88 90.41
N PRO A 458 39.73 -49.26 89.26
CA PRO A 458 40.48 -48.37 88.37
C PRO A 458 39.57 -47.49 87.50
N PRO A 459 40.09 -46.39 86.95
CA PRO A 459 39.26 -45.43 86.14
C PRO A 459 38.86 -45.97 84.76
N PRO A 460 37.71 -45.59 84.26
CA PRO A 460 37.25 -46.00 82.90
C PRO A 460 37.93 -45.17 81.81
N GLU A 461 38.21 -45.83 80.68
CA GLU A 461 38.80 -45.25 79.46
C GLU A 461 37.91 -44.20 78.79
N PRO A 462 38.51 -43.24 78.09
CA PRO A 462 37.73 -42.21 77.35
C PRO A 462 37.16 -42.73 76.05
N PRO A 463 35.99 -42.24 75.55
CA PRO A 463 35.34 -42.70 74.33
C PRO A 463 36.09 -42.25 73.09
N LYS A 464 36.33 -43.16 72.14
CA LYS A 464 36.83 -42.91 70.78
C LYS A 464 35.69 -42.32 69.91
N TRP A 465 35.99 -41.17 69.33
CA TRP A 465 35.15 -40.59 68.31
C TRP A 465 35.57 -41.16 66.92
N GLY A 466 34.68 -41.75 66.15
CA GLY A 466 34.73 -42.06 64.75
C GLY A 466 33.83 -41.13 64.00
#